data_c3ac195dc51a99553896c92de727f0b8
#
_entry.id   c3ac195dc51a99553896c92de727f0b8
#
_cell.length_a   1.000
_cell.length_b   1.000
_cell.length_c   1.000
_cell.angle_alpha   90.00
_cell.angle_beta   90.00
_cell.angle_gamma   90.00
#
_symmetry.space_group_name_H-M   'P 1'
#
loop_
_entity.id
_entity.type
_entity.pdbx_description
1 polymer ?
#
loop_
_entity_poly.entity_id
_entity_poly.type
_entity_poly.pdbx_seq_one_letter_code
_entity_poly.pdbx_strand_id
1 'polypeptide(L)'
;LYEEYLTEDMGNKAAKLLAPLLAQMDIKQIQWNVPSPEFYAFTPEWGLLDDQNVKLRESLIRTAEQVLKKTEGSQRDNLQRFIAMFRFELLLGEVDKAMMPAFILKKNDRQGVATSSFEEYEEAYRSLMAAPVKDMFETYMQRIHSRGELGVLSSLNQRLWREYNDLKSYLETKLKR
;
A
#
# COMPACT_ATOMS: atom_id res chain seq x y z
N LEU A 1 4.51 10.52 -24.31
CA LEU A 1 3.74 9.35 -23.86
C LEU A 1 2.92 9.63 -22.61
N TYR A 2 3.52 9.91 -21.41
CA TYR A 2 2.77 10.21 -20.19
C TYR A 2 1.91 11.46 -20.30
N GLU A 3 2.43 12.54 -20.87
CA GLU A 3 1.68 13.78 -21.02
C GLU A 3 0.44 13.61 -21.92
N GLU A 4 0.57 12.90 -23.02
CA GLU A 4 -0.56 12.59 -23.92
C GLU A 4 -1.64 11.78 -23.23
N TYR A 5 -1.26 10.68 -22.58
CA TYR A 5 -2.19 9.83 -21.82
C TYR A 5 -2.91 10.59 -20.71
N LEU A 6 -2.15 11.32 -19.88
CA LEU A 6 -2.74 12.09 -18.79
C LEU A 6 -3.59 13.28 -19.26
N THR A 7 -3.29 13.84 -20.46
CA THR A 7 -4.10 14.92 -21.04
C THR A 7 -5.51 14.44 -21.36
N GLU A 8 -5.64 13.25 -21.91
CA GLU A 8 -6.93 12.64 -22.22
C GLU A 8 -7.75 12.37 -20.96
N ASP A 9 -7.10 11.80 -19.94
CA ASP A 9 -7.79 11.36 -18.72
C ASP A 9 -8.04 12.47 -17.70
N MET A 10 -7.08 13.38 -17.50
CA MET A 10 -7.04 14.33 -16.38
C MET A 10 -6.91 15.80 -16.81
N GLY A 11 -6.81 16.05 -18.12
CA GLY A 11 -6.66 17.35 -18.70
C GLY A 11 -5.22 17.88 -18.75
N ASN A 12 -4.99 18.81 -19.66
CA ASN A 12 -3.66 19.32 -20.02
C ASN A 12 -2.87 19.89 -18.83
N LYS A 13 -3.56 20.53 -17.88
CA LYS A 13 -2.90 21.11 -16.70
C LYS A 13 -2.35 20.03 -15.76
N ALA A 14 -3.11 18.97 -15.51
CA ALA A 14 -2.69 17.83 -14.72
C ALA A 14 -1.53 17.11 -15.41
N ALA A 15 -1.67 16.84 -16.70
CA ALA A 15 -0.68 16.18 -17.51
C ALA A 15 0.70 16.82 -17.44
N LYS A 16 0.78 18.13 -17.65
CA LYS A 16 2.04 18.88 -17.60
C LYS A 16 2.77 18.81 -16.26
N LEU A 17 2.02 18.70 -15.16
CA LEU A 17 2.58 18.67 -13.81
C LEU A 17 2.92 17.24 -13.34
N LEU A 18 2.11 16.27 -13.72
CA LEU A 18 2.24 14.89 -13.25
C LEU A 18 3.15 14.03 -14.13
N ALA A 19 3.16 14.25 -15.45
CA ALA A 19 3.96 13.47 -16.39
C ALA A 19 5.46 13.44 -16.06
N PRO A 20 6.11 14.56 -15.69
CA PRO A 20 7.52 14.54 -15.31
C PRO A 20 7.80 13.72 -14.03
N LEU A 21 6.86 13.70 -13.09
CA LEU A 21 6.99 12.91 -11.86
C LEU A 21 6.83 11.42 -12.14
N LEU A 22 5.86 11.04 -12.99
CA LEU A 22 5.69 9.66 -13.43
C LEU A 22 6.91 9.16 -14.23
N ALA A 23 7.47 10.00 -15.11
CA ALA A 23 8.67 9.64 -15.84
C ALA A 23 9.88 9.38 -14.91
N GLN A 24 9.97 10.04 -13.76
CA GLN A 24 10.99 9.74 -12.76
C GLN A 24 10.83 8.34 -12.16
N MET A 25 9.62 7.82 -12.06
CA MET A 25 9.39 6.46 -11.58
C MET A 25 9.99 5.41 -12.54
N ASP A 26 9.88 5.60 -13.85
CA ASP A 26 10.47 4.70 -14.84
C ASP A 26 12.01 4.75 -14.85
N ILE A 27 12.57 5.96 -14.84
CA ILE A 27 14.02 6.17 -14.94
C ILE A 27 14.75 5.54 -13.75
N LYS A 28 14.13 5.54 -12.58
CA LYS A 28 14.74 5.07 -11.33
C LYS A 28 14.49 3.59 -11.04
N GLN A 29 13.92 2.83 -11.96
CA GLN A 29 13.49 1.44 -11.75
C GLN A 29 12.64 1.28 -10.48
N ILE A 30 11.82 2.27 -10.21
CA ILE A 30 10.96 2.27 -9.05
C ILE A 30 9.92 1.18 -9.21
N GLN A 31 9.89 0.28 -8.27
CA GLN A 31 8.93 -0.82 -8.26
C GLN A 31 7.49 -0.27 -8.28
N TRP A 32 6.78 -0.58 -9.35
CA TRP A 32 5.33 -0.41 -9.45
C TRP A 32 4.60 -1.54 -8.68
N ASN A 33 5.23 -2.04 -7.65
CA ASN A 33 4.73 -3.21 -6.95
C ASN A 33 3.43 -2.92 -6.21
N VAL A 34 2.35 -3.03 -6.95
CA VAL A 34 1.22 -3.71 -6.35
C VAL A 34 1.45 -5.18 -6.67
N PRO A 35 1.73 -6.02 -5.68
CA PRO A 35 1.93 -7.43 -5.93
C PRO A 35 0.70 -7.98 -6.64
N SER A 36 0.91 -8.79 -7.67
CA SER A 36 -0.17 -9.60 -8.19
C SER A 36 -0.52 -10.61 -7.10
N PRO A 37 -1.64 -10.45 -6.41
CA PRO A 37 -1.97 -11.31 -5.27
C PRO A 37 -2.45 -12.69 -5.70
N GLU A 38 -2.44 -12.98 -7.00
CA GLU A 38 -3.13 -14.13 -7.57
C GLU A 38 -2.38 -15.44 -7.32
N PHE A 39 -1.06 -15.43 -7.14
CA PHE A 39 -0.27 -16.66 -7.17
C PHE A 39 0.56 -16.96 -5.93
N TYR A 40 0.74 -16.02 -5.00
CA TYR A 40 1.66 -16.20 -3.87
C TYR A 40 1.00 -15.91 -2.52
N ALA A 41 1.47 -16.60 -1.49
CA ALA A 41 1.15 -16.23 -0.11
C ALA A 41 1.63 -14.80 0.15
N PHE A 42 0.83 -14.01 0.87
CA PHE A 42 1.24 -12.67 1.28
C PHE A 42 2.47 -12.75 2.18
N THR A 43 3.45 -11.91 1.88
CA THR A 43 4.59 -11.65 2.76
C THR A 43 4.67 -10.15 3.03
N PRO A 44 5.01 -9.69 4.25
CA PRO A 44 5.11 -8.27 4.58
C PRO A 44 6.34 -7.58 3.95
N GLU A 45 6.56 -7.78 2.68
CA GLU A 45 7.63 -7.16 1.89
C GLU A 45 7.06 -6.53 0.62
N TRP A 46 5.82 -6.83 0.32
CA TRP A 46 5.20 -6.50 -0.95
C TRP A 46 4.99 -5.00 -1.15
N GLY A 47 4.59 -4.29 -0.10
CA GLY A 47 4.31 -2.86 -0.14
C GLY A 47 5.47 -1.99 0.35
N LEU A 48 6.60 -2.59 0.73
CA LEU A 48 7.74 -1.82 1.24
C LEU A 48 8.30 -0.90 0.15
N LEU A 49 8.36 0.38 0.49
CA LEU A 49 8.91 1.43 -0.34
C LEU A 49 10.13 2.03 0.36
N ASP A 50 11.17 2.31 -0.40
CA ASP A 50 12.27 3.14 0.08
C ASP A 50 11.87 4.61 0.22
N ASP A 51 12.66 5.40 0.92
CA ASP A 51 12.37 6.82 1.19
C ASP A 51 12.21 7.65 -0.09
N GLN A 52 12.90 7.29 -1.17
CA GLN A 52 12.81 8.00 -2.43
C GLN A 52 11.47 7.72 -3.11
N ASN A 53 11.03 6.47 -3.06
CA ASN A 53 9.75 6.04 -3.57
C ASN A 53 8.58 6.66 -2.79
N VAL A 54 8.71 6.74 -1.47
CA VAL A 54 7.73 7.42 -0.60
C VAL A 54 7.62 8.90 -1.00
N LYS A 55 8.74 9.63 -1.04
CA LYS A 55 8.78 11.06 -1.39
C LYS A 55 8.19 11.35 -2.77
N LEU A 56 8.42 10.47 -3.73
CA LEU A 56 7.89 10.66 -5.08
C LEU A 56 6.36 10.48 -5.11
N ARG A 57 5.82 9.46 -4.42
CA ARG A 57 4.37 9.26 -4.30
C ARG A 57 3.69 10.41 -3.57
N GLU A 58 4.28 10.88 -2.49
CA GLU A 58 3.79 12.09 -1.80
C GLU A 58 3.79 13.32 -2.71
N SER A 59 4.79 13.46 -3.57
CA SER A 59 4.87 14.58 -4.53
C SER A 59 3.80 14.46 -5.61
N LEU A 60 3.53 13.26 -6.12
CA LEU A 60 2.43 12.97 -7.05
C LEU A 60 1.07 13.30 -6.42
N ILE A 61 0.84 12.85 -5.19
CA ILE A 61 -0.39 13.13 -4.44
C ILE A 61 -0.59 14.65 -4.26
N ARG A 62 0.41 15.35 -3.71
CA ARG A 62 0.33 16.82 -3.47
C ARG A 62 0.06 17.58 -4.76
N THR A 63 0.73 17.22 -5.84
CA THR A 63 0.54 17.87 -7.15
C THR A 63 -0.85 17.61 -7.70
N ALA A 64 -1.34 16.38 -7.64
CA ALA A 64 -2.69 16.02 -8.08
C ALA A 64 -3.77 16.75 -7.26
N GLU A 65 -3.62 16.83 -5.93
CA GLU A 65 -4.54 17.56 -5.04
C GLU A 65 -4.62 19.06 -5.35
N GLN A 66 -3.51 19.69 -5.73
CA GLN A 66 -3.51 21.09 -6.14
C GLN A 66 -4.30 21.31 -7.43
N VAL A 67 -4.19 20.39 -8.38
CA VAL A 67 -4.95 20.44 -9.63
C VAL A 67 -6.42 20.13 -9.39
N LEU A 68 -6.72 19.13 -8.54
CA LEU A 68 -8.07 18.68 -8.21
C LEU A 68 -8.99 19.81 -7.74
N LYS A 69 -8.46 20.78 -7.00
CA LYS A 69 -9.21 21.95 -6.50
C LYS A 69 -9.87 22.79 -7.60
N LYS A 70 -9.38 22.69 -8.84
CA LYS A 70 -9.82 23.48 -9.99
C LYS A 70 -10.28 22.62 -11.16
N THR A 71 -10.54 21.34 -10.91
CA THR A 71 -10.94 20.37 -11.92
C THR A 71 -12.36 19.87 -11.62
N GLU A 72 -13.16 19.69 -12.65
CA GLU A 72 -14.56 19.28 -12.58
C GLU A 72 -14.83 18.07 -13.48
N GLY A 73 -16.03 17.44 -13.33
CA GLY A 73 -16.49 16.34 -14.16
C GLY A 73 -15.59 15.10 -14.09
N SER A 74 -15.55 14.34 -15.19
CA SER A 74 -14.82 13.07 -15.28
C SER A 74 -13.32 13.19 -14.99
N GLN A 75 -12.71 14.32 -15.35
CA GLN A 75 -11.30 14.57 -15.06
C GLN A 75 -11.04 14.69 -13.55
N ARG A 76 -11.99 15.24 -12.80
CA ARG A 76 -11.94 15.27 -11.34
C ARG A 76 -11.98 13.86 -10.75
N ASP A 77 -12.88 13.02 -11.25
CA ASP A 77 -13.02 11.64 -10.78
C ASP A 77 -11.76 10.83 -11.08
N ASN A 78 -11.14 11.02 -12.25
CA ASN A 78 -9.89 10.38 -12.62
C ASN A 78 -8.73 10.82 -11.72
N LEU A 79 -8.63 12.12 -11.40
CA LEU A 79 -7.63 12.63 -10.44
C LEU A 79 -7.84 12.07 -9.04
N GLN A 80 -9.09 11.93 -8.57
CA GLN A 80 -9.38 11.32 -7.28
C GLN A 80 -8.92 9.85 -7.22
N ARG A 81 -9.18 9.08 -8.27
CA ARG A 81 -8.71 7.70 -8.39
C ARG A 81 -7.19 7.61 -8.44
N PHE A 82 -6.54 8.51 -9.17
CA PHE A 82 -5.08 8.62 -9.21
C PHE A 82 -4.48 8.90 -7.81
N ILE A 83 -5.03 9.85 -7.08
CA ILE A 83 -4.64 10.14 -5.71
C ILE A 83 -4.84 8.91 -4.81
N ALA A 84 -5.98 8.25 -4.89
CA ALA A 84 -6.30 7.07 -4.11
C ALA A 84 -5.33 5.90 -4.39
N MET A 85 -4.89 5.75 -5.65
CA MET A 85 -3.90 4.74 -6.01
C MET A 85 -2.59 4.93 -5.25
N PHE A 86 -1.99 6.12 -5.28
CA PHE A 86 -0.71 6.37 -4.61
C PHE A 86 -0.83 6.42 -3.08
N ARG A 87 -1.95 6.89 -2.55
CA ARG A 87 -2.23 6.79 -1.11
C ARG A 87 -2.32 5.35 -0.64
N PHE A 88 -3.00 4.50 -1.43
CA PHE A 88 -3.06 3.07 -1.13
C PHE A 88 -1.67 2.44 -1.08
N GLU A 89 -0.78 2.75 -2.04
CA GLU A 89 0.58 2.23 -2.05
C GLU A 89 1.39 2.66 -0.82
N LEU A 90 1.26 3.91 -0.38
CA LEU A 90 1.88 4.39 0.85
C LEU A 90 1.35 3.65 2.09
N LEU A 91 0.03 3.53 2.20
CA LEU A 91 -0.60 2.82 3.32
C LEU A 91 -0.26 1.33 3.34
N LEU A 92 -0.16 0.69 2.17
CA LEU A 92 0.30 -0.70 2.07
C LEU A 92 1.72 -0.85 2.63
N GLY A 93 2.62 0.08 2.30
CA GLY A 93 3.98 0.11 2.86
C GLY A 93 3.99 0.28 4.38
N GLU A 94 3.12 1.10 4.94
CA GLU A 94 2.97 1.27 6.40
C GLU A 94 2.42 0.00 7.07
N VAL A 95 1.42 -0.63 6.45
CA VAL A 95 0.87 -1.91 6.93
C VAL A 95 1.94 -3.00 6.93
N ASP A 96 2.72 -3.12 5.86
CA ASP A 96 3.80 -4.09 5.76
C ASP A 96 4.88 -3.86 6.82
N LYS A 97 5.31 -2.62 7.02
CA LYS A 97 6.24 -2.28 8.11
C LYS A 97 5.72 -2.70 9.48
N ALA A 98 4.43 -2.45 9.74
CA ALA A 98 3.81 -2.79 11.01
C ALA A 98 3.63 -4.30 11.23
N MET A 99 3.43 -5.07 10.16
CA MET A 99 3.30 -6.53 10.21
C MET A 99 4.64 -7.26 10.30
N MET A 100 5.73 -6.66 9.83
CA MET A 100 7.05 -7.28 9.70
C MET A 100 7.59 -7.88 11.01
N PRO A 101 7.58 -7.19 12.17
CA PRO A 101 8.06 -7.78 13.41
C PRO A 101 7.34 -9.08 13.78
N ALA A 102 6.01 -9.09 13.72
CA ALA A 102 5.18 -10.26 14.00
C ALA A 102 5.47 -11.42 13.05
N PHE A 103 5.64 -11.10 11.76
CA PHE A 103 5.98 -12.08 10.74
C PHE A 103 7.33 -12.74 10.99
N ILE A 104 8.35 -11.97 11.33
CA ILE A 104 9.69 -12.47 11.66
C ILE A 104 9.65 -13.37 12.89
N LEU A 105 8.99 -12.95 13.97
CA LEU A 105 8.84 -13.76 15.19
C LEU A 105 8.15 -15.09 14.90
N LYS A 106 7.02 -15.07 14.19
CA LYS A 106 6.29 -16.28 13.80
C LYS A 106 7.13 -17.23 12.93
N LYS A 107 7.92 -16.67 12.01
CA LYS A 107 8.84 -17.43 11.16
C LYS A 107 9.95 -18.09 11.98
N ASN A 108 10.60 -17.33 12.87
CA ASN A 108 11.68 -17.82 13.73
C ASN A 108 11.20 -18.92 14.67
N ASP A 109 10.04 -18.77 15.29
CA ASP A 109 9.45 -19.79 16.16
C ASP A 109 9.14 -21.09 15.39
N ARG A 110 8.62 -20.99 14.17
CA ARG A 110 8.38 -22.16 13.32
C ARG A 110 9.66 -22.90 12.92
N GLN A 111 10.75 -22.16 12.80
CA GLN A 111 12.07 -22.72 12.44
C GLN A 111 12.88 -23.19 13.65
N GLY A 112 12.41 -22.92 14.86
CA GLY A 112 13.14 -23.25 16.11
C GLY A 112 14.43 -22.44 16.28
N VAL A 113 14.51 -21.23 15.67
CA VAL A 113 15.76 -20.47 15.55
C VAL A 113 16.10 -19.67 16.79
N ALA A 114 15.25 -19.35 17.68
CA ALA A 114 15.54 -18.75 19.00
C ALA A 114 14.23 -18.61 19.80
N THR A 115 14.35 -18.49 21.11
CA THR A 115 13.23 -18.13 21.97
C THR A 115 13.21 -16.61 22.07
N SER A 116 12.20 -15.99 21.48
CA SER A 116 11.99 -14.54 21.61
C SER A 116 11.52 -14.17 23.03
N SER A 117 11.86 -12.96 23.49
CA SER A 117 11.43 -12.46 24.79
C SER A 117 9.96 -12.05 24.79
N PHE A 118 9.37 -11.91 25.97
CA PHE A 118 8.01 -11.41 26.11
C PHE A 118 7.87 -9.98 25.57
N GLU A 119 8.87 -9.16 25.81
CA GLU A 119 8.94 -7.77 25.34
C GLU A 119 8.94 -7.68 23.82
N GLU A 120 9.64 -8.58 23.13
CA GLU A 120 9.64 -8.63 21.65
C GLU A 120 8.25 -8.96 21.10
N TYR A 121 7.52 -9.90 21.72
CA TYR A 121 6.15 -10.20 21.34
C TYR A 121 5.20 -9.03 21.62
N GLU A 122 5.38 -8.33 22.74
CA GLU A 122 4.56 -7.16 23.09
C GLU A 122 4.80 -6.00 22.12
N GLU A 123 6.04 -5.73 21.75
CA GLU A 123 6.40 -4.69 20.76
C GLU A 123 5.83 -5.02 19.38
N ALA A 124 5.98 -6.27 18.93
CA ALA A 124 5.41 -6.73 17.68
C ALA A 124 3.87 -6.63 17.66
N TYR A 125 3.21 -6.93 18.79
CA TYR A 125 1.76 -6.79 18.91
C TYR A 125 1.32 -5.33 18.84
N ARG A 126 2.01 -4.43 19.54
CA ARG A 126 1.76 -2.98 19.46
C ARG A 126 1.93 -2.45 18.05
N SER A 127 3.02 -2.85 17.36
CA SER A 127 3.25 -2.49 15.97
C SER A 127 2.12 -2.97 15.06
N LEU A 128 1.75 -4.24 15.17
CA LEU A 128 0.67 -4.84 14.37
C LEU A 128 -0.67 -4.14 14.60
N MET A 129 -1.02 -3.84 15.85
CA MET A 129 -2.29 -3.17 16.19
C MET A 129 -2.35 -1.71 15.77
N ALA A 130 -1.19 -1.07 15.55
CA ALA A 130 -1.10 0.29 15.01
C ALA A 130 -1.17 0.33 13.48
N ALA A 131 -1.15 -0.82 12.80
CA ALA A 131 -1.19 -0.87 11.33
C ALA A 131 -2.46 -0.22 10.77
N PRO A 132 -2.37 0.69 9.78
CA PRO A 132 -3.52 1.41 9.22
C PRO A 132 -4.29 0.55 8.19
N VAL A 133 -4.61 -0.71 8.55
CA VAL A 133 -5.22 -1.69 7.65
C VAL A 133 -6.58 -1.22 7.16
N LYS A 134 -7.39 -0.64 8.05
CA LYS A 134 -8.71 -0.13 7.69
C LYS A 134 -8.60 1.00 6.67
N ASP A 135 -7.74 1.99 6.94
CA ASP A 135 -7.55 3.15 6.07
C ASP A 135 -7.01 2.72 4.69
N MET A 136 -6.13 1.72 4.67
CA MET A 136 -5.64 1.13 3.43
C MET A 136 -6.77 0.53 2.59
N PHE A 137 -7.67 -0.28 3.19
CA PHE A 137 -8.81 -0.85 2.48
C PHE A 137 -9.80 0.23 2.02
N GLU A 138 -10.14 1.21 2.88
CA GLU A 138 -11.03 2.32 2.53
C GLU A 138 -10.45 3.17 1.40
N THR A 139 -9.15 3.40 1.39
CA THR A 139 -8.46 4.11 0.31
C THR A 139 -8.48 3.30 -0.99
N TYR A 140 -8.26 1.98 -0.91
CA TYR A 140 -8.36 1.13 -2.09
C TYR A 140 -9.75 1.17 -2.71
N MET A 141 -10.81 1.14 -1.89
CA MET A 141 -12.19 1.20 -2.38
C MET A 141 -12.49 2.47 -3.18
N GLN A 142 -11.85 3.59 -2.88
CA GLN A 142 -12.05 4.87 -3.59
C GLN A 142 -11.57 4.83 -5.05
N ARG A 143 -10.68 3.91 -5.40
CA ARG A 143 -10.17 3.77 -6.77
C ARG A 143 -10.98 2.79 -7.62
N ILE A 144 -11.83 1.97 -7.02
CA ILE A 144 -12.53 0.90 -7.73
C ILE A 144 -13.53 1.47 -8.74
N HIS A 145 -13.36 1.13 -10.01
CA HIS A 145 -14.27 1.46 -11.09
C HIS A 145 -14.43 0.29 -12.09
N SER A 146 -13.76 -0.83 -11.85
CA SER A 146 -13.79 -2.01 -12.72
C SER A 146 -13.95 -3.31 -11.93
N ARG A 147 -14.39 -4.37 -12.62
CA ARG A 147 -14.46 -5.72 -12.04
C ARG A 147 -13.08 -6.28 -11.68
N GLY A 148 -12.04 -5.90 -12.42
CA GLY A 148 -10.66 -6.30 -12.12
C GLY A 148 -10.20 -5.78 -10.76
N GLU A 149 -10.48 -4.53 -10.45
CA GLU A 149 -10.12 -3.93 -9.15
C GLU A 149 -10.91 -4.53 -7.98
N LEU A 150 -12.16 -4.94 -8.20
CA LEU A 150 -12.90 -5.74 -7.22
C LEU A 150 -12.23 -7.09 -6.96
N GLY A 151 -11.66 -7.72 -8.00
CA GLY A 151 -10.88 -8.94 -7.87
C GLY A 151 -9.64 -8.75 -7.00
N VAL A 152 -8.92 -7.65 -7.18
CA VAL A 152 -7.76 -7.30 -6.33
C VAL A 152 -8.18 -7.06 -4.89
N LEU A 153 -9.30 -6.36 -4.63
CA LEU A 153 -9.84 -6.18 -3.28
C LEU A 153 -10.13 -7.53 -2.61
N SER A 154 -10.74 -8.45 -3.33
CA SER A 154 -10.98 -9.82 -2.83
C SER A 154 -9.67 -10.53 -2.48
N SER A 155 -8.65 -10.41 -3.32
CA SER A 155 -7.34 -11.00 -3.08
C SER A 155 -6.63 -10.38 -1.87
N LEU A 156 -6.69 -9.06 -1.70
CA LEU A 156 -6.17 -8.36 -0.52
C LEU A 156 -6.85 -8.86 0.75
N ASN A 157 -8.19 -9.03 0.73
CA ASN A 157 -8.92 -9.57 1.86
C ASN A 157 -8.52 -11.02 2.18
N GLN A 158 -8.41 -11.88 1.18
CA GLN A 158 -8.08 -13.30 1.38
C GLN A 158 -6.62 -13.52 1.82
N ARG A 159 -5.71 -12.64 1.49
CA ARG A 159 -4.27 -12.82 1.72
C ARG A 159 -3.74 -11.90 2.81
N LEU A 160 -3.80 -10.57 2.63
CA LEU A 160 -3.28 -9.62 3.60
C LEU A 160 -4.10 -9.64 4.90
N TRP A 161 -5.43 -9.50 4.81
CA TRP A 161 -6.30 -9.50 5.99
C TRP A 161 -6.25 -10.82 6.75
N ARG A 162 -6.17 -11.94 6.04
CA ARG A 162 -6.00 -13.24 6.65
C ARG A 162 -4.66 -13.34 7.40
N GLU A 163 -3.53 -12.97 6.76
CA GLU A 163 -2.23 -13.01 7.42
C GLU A 163 -2.17 -12.05 8.62
N TYR A 164 -2.74 -10.86 8.49
CA TYR A 164 -2.86 -9.93 9.62
C TYR A 164 -3.56 -10.57 10.83
N ASN A 165 -4.70 -11.23 10.61
CA ASN A 165 -5.42 -11.91 11.70
C ASN A 165 -4.68 -13.14 12.23
N ASP A 166 -3.99 -13.89 11.38
CA ASP A 166 -3.16 -15.02 11.77
C ASP A 166 -1.98 -14.58 12.63
N LEU A 167 -1.33 -13.45 12.29
CA LEU A 167 -0.26 -12.84 13.09
C LEU A 167 -0.79 -12.33 14.44
N LYS A 168 -1.94 -11.66 14.43
CA LYS A 168 -2.60 -11.20 15.64
C LYS A 168 -2.89 -12.35 16.60
N SER A 169 -3.54 -13.40 16.12
CA SER A 169 -3.88 -14.58 16.92
C SER A 169 -2.64 -15.31 17.47
N TYR A 170 -1.58 -15.38 16.65
CA TYR A 170 -0.29 -15.91 17.07
C TYR A 170 0.29 -15.12 18.26
N LEU A 171 0.38 -13.80 18.15
CA LEU A 171 0.91 -12.94 19.20
C LEU A 171 0.05 -12.96 20.47
N GLU A 172 -1.28 -12.93 20.35
CA GLU A 172 -2.19 -13.06 21.49
C GLU A 172 -1.98 -14.40 22.24
N THR A 173 -1.63 -15.46 21.55
CA THR A 173 -1.32 -16.75 22.18
C THR A 173 -0.01 -16.68 22.97
N LYS A 174 0.99 -15.96 22.48
CA LYS A 174 2.29 -15.76 23.15
C LYS A 174 2.21 -14.84 24.37
N LEU A 175 1.33 -13.86 24.33
CA LEU A 175 1.13 -12.87 25.39
C LEU A 175 0.21 -13.36 26.54
N LYS A 176 -0.52 -14.45 26.37
CA LYS A 176 -1.38 -15.06 27.40
C LYS A 176 -0.63 -15.95 28.39
N ARG A 177 0.67 -16.07 28.27
CA ARG A 177 1.52 -16.81 29.20
C ARG A 177 2.01 -15.90 30.31
#